data_8cf57119b3a942a9c601a26c0323bbcb
#
_entry.id   8cf57119b3a942a9c601a26c0323bbcb
#
_cell.length_a   1.000
_cell.length_b   1.000
_cell.length_c   1.000
_cell.angle_alpha   90.00
_cell.angle_beta   90.00
_cell.angle_gamma   90.00
#
_symmetry.space_group_name_H-M   'P 1'
#
loop_
_entity.id
_entity.type
_entity.pdbx_description
1 polymer ?
#
loop_
_entity_poly.entity_id
_entity_poly.type
_entity_poly.pdbx_seq_one_letter_code
_entity_poly.pdbx_strand_id
1 'polypeptide(L)'
;KKKKIKLRPSVSKDQQKAMDFFNRYNEDKSKIEKQHERFKADTQKLFNNDFKGFDFNVGEKKYRYSVKNPDAVSEKQSNLNNFVGKFLDSEGNVKDPRGYHKALYAAENIDNIITHFYEQGKSDAVKEVVEKSKNPSSADRPTQVTLGGLKVKAISGVDSSKLRINKKFK
;
A
#
# COMPACT_ATOMS: atom_id res chain seq x y z
N LYS A 1 2.86 84.73 -4.56
CA LYS A 1 3.03 83.33 -4.13
C LYS A 1 2.30 82.45 -5.14
N LYS A 2 3.07 81.76 -6.06
CA LYS A 2 2.50 80.76 -7.02
C LYS A 2 2.32 79.43 -6.31
N LYS A 3 1.01 79.01 -6.13
CA LYS A 3 0.66 77.64 -5.67
C LYS A 3 1.03 76.68 -6.77
N LYS A 4 2.03 75.84 -6.57
CA LYS A 4 2.27 74.65 -7.41
C LYS A 4 1.16 73.63 -7.13
N ILE A 5 0.18 73.52 -8.05
CA ILE A 5 -0.80 72.45 -8.07
C ILE A 5 -0.04 71.18 -8.50
N LYS A 6 0.19 70.26 -7.56
CA LYS A 6 0.66 68.91 -7.91
C LYS A 6 -0.55 68.16 -8.49
N LEU A 7 -0.63 68.10 -9.82
CA LEU A 7 -1.49 67.17 -10.51
C LEU A 7 -1.01 65.77 -10.16
N ARG A 8 -1.74 65.09 -9.30
CA ARG A 8 -1.63 63.66 -9.15
C ARG A 8 -2.20 63.03 -10.44
N PRO A 9 -1.47 62.24 -11.20
CA PRO A 9 -2.04 61.54 -12.35
C PRO A 9 -3.19 60.70 -11.82
N SER A 10 -4.41 60.99 -12.26
CA SER A 10 -5.57 60.13 -11.97
C SER A 10 -5.38 58.82 -12.73
N VAL A 11 -5.12 57.76 -12.00
CA VAL A 11 -5.08 56.39 -12.54
C VAL A 11 -6.43 56.11 -13.20
N SER A 12 -6.43 55.72 -14.48
CA SER A 12 -7.68 55.40 -15.17
C SER A 12 -8.39 54.21 -14.48
N LYS A 13 -9.72 54.18 -14.57
CA LYS A 13 -10.49 53.06 -13.97
C LYS A 13 -10.02 51.68 -14.43
N ASP A 14 -9.52 51.56 -15.68
CA ASP A 14 -9.02 50.30 -16.23
C ASP A 14 -7.64 49.95 -15.68
N GLN A 15 -6.76 50.92 -15.45
CA GLN A 15 -5.49 50.74 -14.78
C GLN A 15 -5.70 50.30 -13.31
N GLN A 16 -6.72 50.86 -12.64
CA GLN A 16 -7.05 50.49 -11.26
C GLN A 16 -7.54 49.04 -11.18
N LYS A 17 -8.42 48.61 -12.11
CA LYS A 17 -8.87 47.22 -12.23
C LYS A 17 -7.72 46.27 -12.49
N ALA A 18 -6.79 46.62 -13.38
CA ALA A 18 -5.62 45.83 -13.67
C ALA A 18 -4.71 45.69 -12.44
N MET A 19 -4.47 46.76 -11.69
CA MET A 19 -3.72 46.76 -10.44
C MET A 19 -4.40 45.85 -9.39
N ASP A 20 -5.72 45.98 -9.23
CA ASP A 20 -6.46 45.14 -8.29
C ASP A 20 -6.41 43.66 -8.67
N PHE A 21 -6.48 43.35 -9.97
CA PHE A 21 -6.30 42.00 -10.47
C PHE A 21 -4.90 41.44 -10.14
N PHE A 22 -3.82 42.20 -10.44
CA PHE A 22 -2.46 41.79 -10.14
C PHE A 22 -2.22 41.63 -8.63
N ASN A 23 -2.77 42.51 -7.82
CA ASN A 23 -2.65 42.42 -6.37
C ASN A 23 -3.30 41.12 -5.87
N ARG A 24 -4.54 40.81 -6.29
CA ARG A 24 -5.22 39.55 -5.94
C ARG A 24 -4.45 38.33 -6.42
N TYR A 25 -3.97 38.35 -7.66
CA TYR A 25 -3.16 37.26 -8.21
C TYR A 25 -1.89 37.02 -7.37
N ASN A 26 -1.17 38.09 -7.00
CA ASN A 26 0.03 37.99 -6.18
C ASN A 26 -0.29 37.50 -4.77
N GLU A 27 -1.39 37.96 -4.17
CA GLU A 27 -1.86 37.49 -2.87
C GLU A 27 -2.21 36.01 -2.91
N ASP A 28 -2.94 35.56 -3.91
CA ASP A 28 -3.31 34.15 -4.07
C ASP A 28 -2.09 33.26 -4.32
N LYS A 29 -1.16 33.72 -5.17
CA LYS A 29 0.12 33.04 -5.38
C LYS A 29 0.91 32.90 -4.07
N SER A 30 1.04 34.00 -3.30
CA SER A 30 1.72 33.97 -2.01
C SER A 30 1.05 33.03 -0.99
N LYS A 31 -0.30 32.95 -0.98
CA LYS A 31 -1.04 32.01 -0.14
C LYS A 31 -0.75 30.56 -0.52
N ILE A 32 -0.76 30.24 -1.82
CA ILE A 32 -0.47 28.90 -2.34
C ILE A 32 0.96 28.50 -1.99
N GLU A 33 1.95 29.40 -2.17
CA GLU A 33 3.36 29.14 -1.81
C GLU A 33 3.49 28.85 -0.31
N LYS A 34 2.89 29.66 0.56
CA LYS A 34 2.89 29.43 2.00
C LYS A 34 2.24 28.12 2.41
N GLN A 35 1.12 27.76 1.76
CA GLN A 35 0.45 26.48 1.99
C GLN A 35 1.33 25.30 1.58
N HIS A 36 2.02 25.42 0.45
CA HIS A 36 2.94 24.39 -0.03
C HIS A 36 4.17 24.24 0.91
N GLU A 37 4.78 25.33 1.33
CA GLU A 37 5.89 25.29 2.30
C GLU A 37 5.45 24.69 3.64
N ARG A 38 4.28 25.06 4.14
CA ARG A 38 3.72 24.47 5.35
C ARG A 38 3.50 22.96 5.20
N PHE A 39 2.89 22.54 4.09
CA PHE A 39 2.67 21.12 3.82
C PHE A 39 4.00 20.35 3.74
N LYS A 40 5.01 20.91 3.09
CA LYS A 40 6.35 20.34 3.02
C LYS A 40 6.98 20.18 4.40
N ALA A 41 6.89 21.21 5.24
CA ALA A 41 7.39 21.16 6.60
C ALA A 41 6.66 20.13 7.46
N ASP A 42 5.33 20.02 7.34
CA ASP A 42 4.54 19.04 8.08
C ASP A 42 4.82 17.60 7.58
N THR A 43 5.06 17.42 6.29
CA THR A 43 5.50 16.15 5.71
C THR A 43 6.86 15.73 6.27
N GLN A 44 7.83 16.64 6.36
CA GLN A 44 9.14 16.34 6.95
C GLN A 44 9.05 16.00 8.45
N LYS A 45 8.14 16.63 9.19
CA LYS A 45 7.90 16.27 10.60
C LYS A 45 7.30 14.88 10.74
N LEU A 46 6.41 14.47 9.83
CA LEU A 46 5.81 13.14 9.84
C LEU A 46 6.87 12.05 9.58
N PHE A 47 7.71 12.25 8.56
CA PHE A 47 8.75 11.31 8.17
C PHE A 47 10.09 11.55 8.88
N ASN A 48 10.04 11.82 10.18
CA ASN A 48 11.23 11.96 11.01
C ASN A 48 11.90 10.60 11.29
N ASN A 49 13.00 10.60 12.03
CA ASN A 49 13.76 9.39 12.40
C ASN A 49 12.95 8.38 13.24
N ASP A 50 11.87 8.82 13.88
CA ASP A 50 10.97 7.97 14.68
C ASP A 50 9.85 7.33 13.85
N PHE A 51 9.75 7.67 12.56
CA PHE A 51 8.73 7.13 11.68
C PHE A 51 8.98 5.65 11.37
N LYS A 52 8.16 4.79 11.97
CA LYS A 52 8.28 3.31 11.85
C LYS A 52 7.48 2.70 10.71
N GLY A 53 6.69 3.50 10.00
CA GLY A 53 5.82 3.04 8.92
C GLY A 53 4.36 3.39 9.12
N PHE A 54 3.52 2.93 8.21
CA PHE A 54 2.07 3.16 8.24
C PHE A 54 1.34 2.04 8.95
N ASP A 55 0.38 2.39 9.79
CA ASP A 55 -0.49 1.44 10.48
C ASP A 55 -1.77 1.22 9.68
N PHE A 56 -2.18 -0.05 9.53
CA PHE A 56 -3.39 -0.47 8.83
C PHE A 56 -4.24 -1.34 9.76
N ASN A 57 -5.56 -1.14 9.74
CA ASN A 57 -6.49 -1.90 10.55
C ASN A 57 -7.07 -3.07 9.74
N VAL A 58 -7.00 -4.28 10.30
CA VAL A 58 -7.56 -5.50 9.71
C VAL A 58 -8.45 -6.16 10.75
N GLY A 59 -9.74 -5.84 10.73
CA GLY A 59 -10.67 -6.20 11.79
C GLY A 59 -10.23 -5.60 13.13
N GLU A 60 -10.01 -6.42 14.14
CA GLU A 60 -9.55 -5.99 15.47
C GLU A 60 -8.03 -5.86 15.59
N LYS A 61 -7.28 -6.23 14.55
CA LYS A 61 -5.81 -6.24 14.55
C LYS A 61 -5.25 -5.04 13.82
N LYS A 62 -4.14 -4.53 14.35
CA LYS A 62 -3.36 -3.44 13.74
C LYS A 62 -2.05 -3.98 13.19
N TYR A 63 -1.82 -3.76 11.90
CA TYR A 63 -0.59 -4.16 11.21
C TYR A 63 0.19 -2.94 10.79
N ARG A 64 1.51 -2.98 11.00
CA ARG A 64 2.41 -1.90 10.57
C ARG A 64 3.18 -2.32 9.33
N TYR A 65 3.07 -1.51 8.29
CA TYR A 65 3.90 -1.64 7.10
C TYR A 65 5.12 -0.73 7.22
N SER A 66 6.30 -1.33 7.38
CA SER A 66 7.55 -0.59 7.50
C SER A 66 7.97 0.02 6.17
N VAL A 67 8.30 1.31 6.17
CA VAL A 67 8.83 2.03 5.01
C VAL A 67 10.35 1.97 5.03
N LYS A 68 10.96 1.39 4.00
CA LYS A 68 12.42 1.18 3.93
C LYS A 68 13.22 2.47 3.80
N ASN A 69 12.67 3.48 3.16
CA ASN A 69 13.33 4.77 2.94
C ASN A 69 12.31 5.92 3.14
N PRO A 70 12.11 6.37 4.39
CA PRO A 70 11.17 7.44 4.71
C PRO A 70 11.50 8.76 4.02
N ASP A 71 12.80 9.10 3.91
CA ASP A 71 13.24 10.36 3.30
C ASP A 71 12.84 10.45 1.82
N ALA A 72 13.04 9.39 1.05
CA ALA A 72 12.64 9.35 -0.36
C ALA A 72 11.11 9.40 -0.52
N VAL A 73 10.35 8.85 0.43
CA VAL A 73 8.88 8.94 0.44
C VAL A 73 8.47 10.36 0.78
N SER A 74 9.07 10.98 1.79
CA SER A 74 8.84 12.37 2.19
C SER A 74 9.06 13.32 1.02
N GLU A 75 10.19 13.19 0.31
CA GLU A 75 10.50 14.03 -0.85
C GLU A 75 9.46 13.89 -1.97
N LYS A 76 9.06 12.66 -2.31
CA LYS A 76 8.06 12.41 -3.35
C LYS A 76 6.67 12.89 -2.98
N GLN A 77 6.29 12.78 -1.69
CA GLN A 77 4.95 13.11 -1.21
C GLN A 77 4.81 14.56 -0.74
N SER A 78 5.92 15.28 -0.58
CA SER A 78 5.90 16.71 -0.22
C SER A 78 5.28 17.61 -1.30
N ASN A 79 5.10 17.12 -2.53
CA ASN A 79 4.41 17.81 -3.60
C ASN A 79 3.17 17.01 -4.05
N LEU A 80 1.98 17.55 -3.79
CA LEU A 80 0.71 16.93 -4.14
C LEU A 80 0.57 16.66 -5.64
N ASN A 81 1.15 17.51 -6.49
CA ASN A 81 1.10 17.36 -7.94
C ASN A 81 1.86 16.13 -8.44
N ASN A 82 2.84 15.61 -7.67
CA ASN A 82 3.58 14.42 -8.04
C ASN A 82 2.69 13.17 -8.15
N PHE A 83 1.62 13.10 -7.38
CA PHE A 83 0.68 11.99 -7.47
C PHE A 83 -0.15 12.07 -8.75
N VAL A 84 -0.76 13.23 -9.00
CA VAL A 84 -1.62 13.44 -10.17
C VAL A 84 -0.81 13.40 -11.47
N GLY A 85 0.39 13.98 -11.45
CA GLY A 85 1.31 14.01 -12.60
C GLY A 85 1.69 12.64 -13.17
N LYS A 86 1.58 11.56 -12.39
CA LYS A 86 1.81 10.20 -12.89
C LYS A 86 0.79 9.75 -13.95
N PHE A 87 -0.39 10.32 -13.91
CA PHE A 87 -1.53 9.96 -14.76
C PHE A 87 -1.76 10.97 -15.89
N LEU A 88 -0.97 12.06 -15.92
CA LEU A 88 -1.06 13.11 -16.93
C LEU A 88 0.05 12.93 -17.99
N ASP A 89 -0.24 13.42 -19.19
CA ASP A 89 0.75 13.59 -20.25
C ASP A 89 1.45 14.96 -20.15
N SER A 90 2.35 15.26 -21.11
CA SER A 90 3.06 16.53 -21.19
C SER A 90 2.17 17.75 -21.41
N GLU A 91 0.96 17.55 -21.92
CA GLU A 91 -0.02 18.60 -22.18
C GLU A 91 -0.99 18.79 -21.01
N GLY A 92 -0.89 17.95 -19.96
CA GLY A 92 -1.77 17.98 -18.80
C GLY A 92 -3.07 17.21 -18.97
N ASN A 93 -3.22 16.41 -20.05
CA ASN A 93 -4.38 15.54 -20.26
C ASN A 93 -4.20 14.22 -19.52
N VAL A 94 -5.31 13.59 -19.12
CA VAL A 94 -5.26 12.29 -18.44
C VAL A 94 -4.97 11.19 -19.44
N LYS A 95 -3.77 10.61 -19.40
CA LYS A 95 -3.34 9.48 -20.25
C LYS A 95 -3.76 8.12 -19.71
N ASP A 96 -3.91 7.99 -18.38
CA ASP A 96 -4.30 6.74 -17.70
C ASP A 96 -5.45 6.97 -16.71
N PRO A 97 -6.69 7.10 -17.21
CA PRO A 97 -7.86 7.29 -16.34
C PRO A 97 -8.09 6.08 -15.41
N ARG A 98 -7.86 4.86 -15.93
CA ARG A 98 -8.07 3.63 -15.15
C ARG A 98 -7.10 3.53 -13.98
N GLY A 99 -5.83 3.83 -14.20
CA GLY A 99 -4.81 3.87 -13.15
C GLY A 99 -5.11 4.93 -12.11
N TYR A 100 -5.53 6.11 -12.53
CA TYR A 100 -5.94 7.20 -11.65
C TYR A 100 -7.09 6.78 -10.72
N HIS A 101 -8.20 6.32 -11.29
CA HIS A 101 -9.36 5.90 -10.48
C HIS A 101 -9.06 4.71 -9.59
N LYS A 102 -8.26 3.74 -10.06
CA LYS A 102 -7.81 2.62 -9.22
C LYS A 102 -6.99 3.09 -8.02
N ALA A 103 -6.05 4.03 -8.23
CA ALA A 103 -5.20 4.55 -7.17
C ALA A 103 -6.01 5.37 -6.16
N LEU A 104 -6.95 6.20 -6.64
CA LEU A 104 -7.84 7.00 -5.79
C LEU A 104 -8.74 6.09 -4.94
N TYR A 105 -9.41 5.12 -5.55
CA TYR A 105 -10.24 4.15 -4.85
C TYR A 105 -9.44 3.36 -3.80
N ALA A 106 -8.22 2.95 -4.15
CA ALA A 106 -7.35 2.26 -3.21
C ALA A 106 -6.97 3.12 -2.01
N ALA A 107 -6.70 4.42 -2.21
CA ALA A 107 -6.40 5.34 -1.13
C ALA A 107 -7.59 5.57 -0.19
N GLU A 108 -8.82 5.64 -0.73
CA GLU A 108 -10.04 5.82 0.06
C GLU A 108 -10.48 4.55 0.81
N ASN A 109 -10.14 3.35 0.29
CA ASN A 109 -10.63 2.07 0.80
C ASN A 109 -9.51 1.12 1.24
N ILE A 110 -8.36 1.65 1.63
CA ILE A 110 -7.15 0.84 1.85
C ILE A 110 -7.34 -0.22 2.93
N ASP A 111 -8.00 0.09 4.04
CA ASP A 111 -8.22 -0.86 5.14
C ASP A 111 -9.14 -2.01 4.71
N ASN A 112 -10.18 -1.72 3.92
CA ASN A 112 -11.07 -2.75 3.37
C ASN A 112 -10.35 -3.66 2.38
N ILE A 113 -9.51 -3.10 1.53
CA ILE A 113 -8.71 -3.85 0.54
C ILE A 113 -7.73 -4.77 1.25
N ILE A 114 -7.03 -4.28 2.25
CA ILE A 114 -6.07 -5.07 3.04
C ILE A 114 -6.81 -6.19 3.79
N THR A 115 -7.95 -5.89 4.41
CA THR A 115 -8.78 -6.88 5.10
C THR A 115 -9.22 -7.99 4.15
N HIS A 116 -9.70 -7.63 2.95
CA HIS A 116 -10.10 -8.61 1.93
C HIS A 116 -8.94 -9.55 1.54
N PHE A 117 -7.76 -9.01 1.23
CA PHE A 117 -6.60 -9.83 0.87
C PHE A 117 -6.08 -10.66 2.04
N TYR A 118 -6.17 -10.16 3.28
CA TYR A 118 -5.81 -10.93 4.46
C TYR A 118 -6.73 -12.15 4.64
N GLU A 119 -8.05 -11.96 4.52
CA GLU A 119 -9.04 -13.04 4.62
C GLU A 119 -8.87 -14.05 3.48
N GLN A 120 -8.64 -13.58 2.25
CA GLN A 120 -8.35 -14.44 1.11
C GLN A 120 -7.10 -15.29 1.36
N GLY A 121 -6.00 -14.68 1.79
CA GLY A 121 -4.76 -15.39 2.10
C GLY A 121 -4.93 -16.43 3.22
N LYS A 122 -5.73 -16.11 4.24
CA LYS A 122 -6.08 -17.07 5.32
C LYS A 122 -6.87 -18.26 4.76
N SER A 123 -7.85 -18.00 3.90
CA SER A 123 -8.65 -19.06 3.25
C SER A 123 -7.77 -19.97 2.38
N ASP A 124 -6.88 -19.37 1.60
CA ASP A 124 -5.99 -20.12 0.71
C ASP A 124 -4.98 -20.97 1.50
N ALA A 125 -4.45 -20.45 2.60
CA ALA A 125 -3.57 -21.21 3.49
C ALA A 125 -4.28 -22.43 4.10
N VAL A 126 -5.53 -22.27 4.53
CA VAL A 126 -6.35 -23.39 5.06
C VAL A 126 -6.58 -24.45 3.96
N LYS A 127 -6.92 -24.03 2.74
CA LYS A 127 -7.09 -24.96 1.60
C LYS A 127 -5.80 -25.76 1.34
N GLU A 128 -4.65 -25.07 1.30
CA GLU A 128 -3.35 -25.69 1.07
C GLU A 128 -3.03 -26.76 2.14
N VAL A 129 -3.26 -26.44 3.43
CA VAL A 129 -3.07 -27.38 4.53
C VAL A 129 -3.98 -28.59 4.40
N VAL A 130 -5.27 -28.37 4.05
CA VAL A 130 -6.24 -29.44 3.87
C VAL A 130 -5.85 -30.34 2.68
N GLU A 131 -5.41 -29.76 1.56
CA GLU A 131 -4.96 -30.53 0.38
C GLU A 131 -3.71 -31.36 0.69
N LYS A 132 -2.72 -30.78 1.36
CA LYS A 132 -1.53 -31.50 1.83
C LYS A 132 -1.85 -32.61 2.81
N SER A 133 -2.83 -32.38 3.70
CA SER A 133 -3.31 -33.40 4.66
C SER A 133 -4.07 -34.54 3.99
N LYS A 134 -4.87 -34.24 2.94
CA LYS A 134 -5.63 -35.26 2.19
C LYS A 134 -4.77 -36.09 1.25
N ASN A 135 -3.67 -35.53 0.77
CA ASN A 135 -2.70 -36.21 -0.10
C ASN A 135 -1.33 -36.32 0.59
N PRO A 136 -1.19 -37.12 1.69
CA PRO A 136 0.12 -37.41 2.20
C PRO A 136 0.88 -38.11 1.09
N SER A 137 2.04 -37.56 0.70
CA SER A 137 2.86 -38.15 -0.34
C SER A 137 3.18 -39.58 0.07
N SER A 138 2.88 -40.52 -0.84
CA SER A 138 3.11 -41.94 -0.65
C SER A 138 4.59 -42.29 -0.43
N ALA A 139 5.48 -41.32 -0.66
CA ALA A 139 6.94 -41.46 -0.52
C ALA A 139 7.42 -41.54 0.94
N ASP A 140 6.67 -41.03 1.90
CA ASP A 140 7.10 -40.99 3.32
C ASP A 140 6.50 -42.11 4.18
N ARG A 141 5.74 -43.03 3.61
CA ARG A 141 5.32 -44.22 4.35
C ARG A 141 6.43 -45.24 4.30
N PRO A 142 7.10 -45.58 5.40
CA PRO A 142 8.00 -46.70 5.42
C PRO A 142 7.20 -47.96 5.06
N THR A 143 7.44 -48.48 3.86
CA THR A 143 6.77 -49.66 3.32
C THR A 143 7.06 -50.94 4.12
N GLN A 144 8.02 -50.88 5.04
CA GLN A 144 8.37 -51.99 5.91
C GLN A 144 8.89 -51.49 7.26
N VAL A 145 8.20 -51.82 8.32
CA VAL A 145 8.69 -51.64 9.70
C VAL A 145 9.35 -52.96 10.14
N THR A 146 10.64 -52.91 10.48
CA THR A 146 11.35 -54.09 11.02
C THR A 146 11.32 -53.99 12.55
N LEU A 147 10.53 -54.78 13.20
CA LEU A 147 10.49 -54.91 14.64
C LEU A 147 11.16 -56.27 15.01
N GLY A 148 12.32 -56.23 15.69
CA GLY A 148 12.97 -57.45 16.17
C GLY A 148 13.34 -58.49 15.08
N GLY A 149 13.73 -58.04 13.87
CA GLY A 149 14.07 -58.92 12.74
C GLY A 149 12.88 -59.47 11.94
N LEU A 150 11.66 -59.12 12.32
CA LEU A 150 10.44 -59.50 11.61
C LEU A 150 10.02 -58.39 10.63
N LYS A 151 9.83 -58.76 9.36
CA LYS A 151 9.28 -57.81 8.35
C LYS A 151 7.76 -57.78 8.47
N VAL A 152 7.23 -56.67 8.92
CA VAL A 152 5.77 -56.45 9.00
C VAL A 152 5.32 -55.62 7.80
N LYS A 153 4.45 -56.15 6.98
CA LYS A 153 3.80 -55.42 5.86
C LYS A 153 2.34 -55.16 6.19
N ALA A 154 1.98 -53.90 6.27
CA ALA A 154 0.55 -53.55 6.41
C ALA A 154 -0.18 -53.86 5.11
N ILE A 155 -1.20 -54.71 5.19
CA ILE A 155 -2.07 -55.04 4.04
C ILE A 155 -3.29 -54.13 4.13
N SER A 156 -3.36 -53.17 3.23
CA SER A 156 -4.48 -52.22 3.13
C SER A 156 -5.78 -52.99 2.82
N GLY A 157 -6.80 -52.76 3.64
CA GLY A 157 -8.18 -53.14 3.34
C GLY A 157 -8.63 -54.53 3.82
N VAL A 158 -7.89 -55.23 4.70
CA VAL A 158 -8.32 -56.51 5.25
C VAL A 158 -8.33 -56.45 6.79
N ASP A 159 -9.37 -57.01 7.35
CA ASP A 159 -9.61 -57.16 8.79
C ASP A 159 -8.33 -57.61 9.51
N SER A 160 -8.00 -56.96 10.64
CA SER A 160 -6.80 -57.19 11.44
C SER A 160 -6.65 -58.63 11.95
N SER A 161 -7.68 -59.46 11.85
CA SER A 161 -7.69 -60.90 12.18
C SER A 161 -6.86 -61.77 11.23
N LYS A 162 -6.39 -61.21 10.09
CA LYS A 162 -5.65 -61.96 9.05
C LYS A 162 -4.17 -61.55 8.94
N LEU A 163 -3.55 -61.20 10.04
CA LEU A 163 -2.10 -60.94 10.10
C LEU A 163 -1.34 -62.27 9.89
N ARG A 164 -0.65 -62.45 8.77
CA ARG A 164 0.28 -63.56 8.53
C ARG A 164 1.69 -63.13 8.88
N ILE A 165 2.27 -63.75 9.89
CA ILE A 165 3.66 -63.60 10.29
C ILE A 165 4.49 -64.71 9.60
N ASN A 166 5.32 -64.34 8.61
CA ASN A 166 6.22 -65.28 8.00
C ASN A 166 7.56 -65.31 8.78
N LYS A 167 7.76 -66.30 9.63
CA LYS A 167 9.05 -66.60 10.27
C LYS A 167 9.88 -67.39 9.29
N LYS A 168 10.95 -66.83 8.74
CA LYS A 168 12.01 -67.59 8.06
C LYS A 168 13.02 -68.00 9.15
N PHE A 169 13.00 -69.21 9.56
CA PHE A 169 14.12 -69.81 10.30
C PHE A 169 15.25 -70.11 9.31
N LYS A 170 16.48 -69.65 9.65
CA LYS A 170 17.72 -70.17 9.09
C LYS A 170 18.28 -71.22 10.04
#